data_42db0032801eb3669bf39be453fa50c2
#
_entry.id   42db0032801eb3669bf39be453fa50c2
#
_cell.length_a   1.000
_cell.length_b   1.000
_cell.length_c   1.000
_cell.angle_alpha   90.00
_cell.angle_beta   90.00
_cell.angle_gamma   90.00
#
_symmetry.space_group_name_H-M   'P 1'
#
loop_
_entity.id
_entity.type
_entity.pdbx_description
1 polymer ?
#
loop_
_entity_poly.entity_id
_entity_poly.type
_entity_poly.pdbx_seq_one_letter_code
_entity_poly.pdbx_strand_id
1 'polypeptide(L)'
;AGEDWHEGVIGIIASRLKDKYSKPCIVISINGNQAKGSGRSIKGIDLGSLIIAAKQSNIIENGGGHSMAAGLSLMPEKVLELEEFLDKRLQNVSPIFFSNEKCLNVDSEISSSGINLDVYDNIEKLGPFGSNNPEPTFVIKNALLADVKIIGDNHLKCLIKNNTGFIEAMAFRSLKSILGDELQKNKGNEVSLLGKIKVNEWGGRRTPQFFIEDIADQIQ
;
A
#
# COMPACT_ATOMS: atom_id res chain seq x y z
N ALA A 1 12.97 15.44 -7.68
CA ALA A 1 13.86 16.34 -6.91
C ALA A 1 13.16 17.66 -6.69
N GLY A 2 13.46 18.34 -5.58
CA GLY A 2 12.94 19.66 -5.29
C GLY A 2 13.80 20.40 -4.28
N GLU A 3 13.75 21.75 -4.38
CA GLU A 3 14.49 22.64 -3.50
C GLU A 3 13.77 22.79 -2.16
N ASP A 4 14.55 22.96 -1.09
CA ASP A 4 14.09 23.24 0.27
C ASP A 4 13.09 22.22 0.87
N TRP A 5 13.05 21.01 0.34
CA TRP A 5 12.25 19.96 0.96
C TRP A 5 12.91 19.47 2.24
N HIS A 6 12.10 19.23 3.25
CA HIS A 6 12.62 18.74 4.53
C HIS A 6 13.12 17.28 4.39
N GLU A 7 14.43 17.06 4.62
CA GLU A 7 15.08 15.76 4.46
C GLU A 7 14.43 14.64 5.28
N GLY A 8 13.87 14.96 6.45
CA GLY A 8 13.21 13.97 7.32
C GLY A 8 11.92 13.37 6.74
N VAL A 9 11.31 13.95 5.68
CA VAL A 9 10.06 13.47 5.10
C VAL A 9 10.21 12.84 3.73
N ILE A 10 11.35 13.01 3.04
CA ILE A 10 11.53 12.50 1.68
C ILE A 10 11.37 10.97 1.60
N GLY A 11 11.78 10.24 2.64
CA GLY A 11 11.61 8.79 2.69
C GLY A 11 10.14 8.35 2.78
N ILE A 12 9.31 9.12 3.48
CA ILE A 12 7.86 8.86 3.56
C ILE A 12 7.21 9.16 2.21
N ILE A 13 7.62 10.24 1.55
CA ILE A 13 7.13 10.61 0.22
C ILE A 13 7.53 9.55 -0.80
N ALA A 14 8.78 9.10 -0.80
CA ALA A 14 9.27 8.02 -1.68
C ALA A 14 8.44 6.74 -1.51
N SER A 15 8.09 6.37 -0.26
CA SER A 15 7.24 5.22 0.01
C SER A 15 5.85 5.38 -0.60
N ARG A 16 5.21 6.53 -0.39
CA ARG A 16 3.87 6.82 -0.94
C ARG A 16 3.86 6.83 -2.47
N LEU A 17 4.89 7.40 -3.10
CA LEU A 17 5.02 7.41 -4.55
C LEU A 17 5.23 5.99 -5.10
N LYS A 18 6.10 5.21 -4.46
CA LYS A 18 6.29 3.80 -4.79
C LYS A 18 4.97 3.01 -4.72
N ASP A 19 4.17 3.20 -3.66
CA ASP A 19 2.89 2.51 -3.49
C ASP A 19 1.85 2.98 -4.52
N LYS A 20 1.82 4.29 -4.82
CA LYS A 20 0.88 4.87 -5.78
C LYS A 20 1.14 4.41 -7.22
N TYR A 21 2.41 4.38 -7.63
CA TYR A 21 2.79 4.11 -9.02
C TYR A 21 3.29 2.68 -9.25
N SER A 22 3.43 1.88 -8.19
CA SER A 22 4.02 0.52 -8.25
C SER A 22 5.39 0.51 -8.95
N LYS A 23 6.22 1.54 -8.72
CA LYS A 23 7.53 1.73 -9.32
C LYS A 23 8.56 2.10 -8.27
N PRO A 24 9.86 1.77 -8.47
CA PRO A 24 10.91 2.34 -7.65
C PRO A 24 10.85 3.86 -7.72
N CYS A 25 11.02 4.51 -6.58
CA CYS A 25 11.01 5.97 -6.48
C CYS A 25 12.17 6.46 -5.63
N ILE A 26 12.85 7.48 -6.08
CA ILE A 26 13.83 8.24 -5.31
C ILE A 26 13.33 9.67 -5.19
N VAL A 27 13.26 10.19 -3.98
CA VAL A 27 12.91 11.59 -3.70
C VAL A 27 14.16 12.28 -3.21
N ILE A 28 14.51 13.40 -3.84
CA ILE A 28 15.74 14.14 -3.59
C ILE A 28 15.38 15.55 -3.11
N SER A 29 15.90 15.92 -1.95
CA SER A 29 15.88 17.29 -1.42
C SER A 29 17.18 17.98 -1.79
N ILE A 30 17.09 19.18 -2.36
CA ILE A 30 18.22 20.02 -2.75
C ILE A 30 18.29 21.19 -1.78
N ASN A 31 19.39 21.30 -1.03
CA ASN A 31 19.64 22.37 -0.07
C ASN A 31 21.00 23.01 -0.36
N GLY A 32 21.01 24.15 -1.04
CA GLY A 32 22.23 24.81 -1.48
C GLY A 32 23.07 23.92 -2.40
N ASN A 33 24.31 23.64 -2.04
CA ASN A 33 25.25 22.86 -2.83
C ASN A 33 25.19 21.34 -2.54
N GLN A 34 24.21 20.86 -1.80
CA GLN A 34 24.08 19.45 -1.47
C GLN A 34 22.68 18.94 -1.75
N ALA A 35 22.59 17.76 -2.32
CA ALA A 35 21.34 17.05 -2.51
C ALA A 35 21.37 15.73 -1.75
N LYS A 36 20.27 15.44 -1.03
CA LYS A 36 20.08 14.18 -0.30
C LYS A 36 18.86 13.45 -0.81
N GLY A 37 19.02 12.17 -1.11
CA GLY A 37 17.96 11.33 -1.64
C GLY A 37 17.59 10.18 -0.72
N SER A 38 16.31 9.84 -0.73
CA SER A 38 15.79 8.62 -0.13
C SER A 38 14.98 7.85 -1.16
N GLY A 39 15.35 6.59 -1.36
CA GLY A 39 14.74 5.71 -2.33
C GLY A 39 13.92 4.59 -1.69
N ARG A 40 12.86 4.16 -2.38
CA ARG A 40 12.06 2.99 -2.07
C ARG A 40 11.84 2.18 -3.34
N SER A 41 11.94 0.86 -3.22
CA SER A 41 11.84 -0.06 -4.36
C SER A 41 10.65 -0.99 -4.25
N ILE A 42 10.42 -1.72 -5.33
CA ILE A 42 9.46 -2.81 -5.45
C ILE A 42 10.19 -4.15 -5.49
N LYS A 43 9.48 -5.24 -5.24
CA LYS A 43 10.03 -6.59 -5.33
C LYS A 43 10.59 -6.84 -6.74
N GLY A 44 11.79 -7.40 -6.80
CA GLY A 44 12.48 -7.71 -8.07
C GLY A 44 13.47 -6.63 -8.54
N ILE A 45 13.50 -5.44 -7.93
CA ILE A 45 14.47 -4.39 -8.23
C ILE A 45 15.32 -4.08 -7.00
N ASP A 46 16.60 -4.41 -7.06
CA ASP A 46 17.56 -4.14 -5.99
C ASP A 46 18.09 -2.70 -6.08
N LEU A 47 17.42 -1.81 -5.34
CA LEU A 47 17.80 -0.40 -5.31
C LEU A 47 19.17 -0.18 -4.65
N GLY A 48 19.51 -0.96 -3.61
CA GLY A 48 20.80 -0.86 -2.93
C GLY A 48 21.96 -1.08 -3.90
N SER A 49 21.88 -2.13 -4.71
CA SER A 49 22.89 -2.42 -5.74
C SER A 49 22.99 -1.32 -6.81
N LEU A 50 21.86 -0.73 -7.22
CA LEU A 50 21.84 0.40 -8.15
C LEU A 50 22.54 1.63 -7.58
N ILE A 51 22.29 1.96 -6.32
CA ILE A 51 22.93 3.11 -5.63
C ILE A 51 24.41 2.86 -5.41
N ILE A 52 24.82 1.65 -5.04
CA ILE A 52 26.25 1.29 -4.95
C ILE A 52 26.95 1.44 -6.31
N ALA A 53 26.29 1.01 -7.38
CA ALA A 53 26.84 1.15 -8.74
C ALA A 53 26.95 2.63 -9.17
N ALA A 54 25.98 3.48 -8.81
CA ALA A 54 26.05 4.92 -9.05
C ALA A 54 27.23 5.57 -8.29
N LYS A 55 27.49 5.13 -7.05
CA LYS A 55 28.66 5.56 -6.28
C LYS A 55 29.96 5.14 -6.93
N GLN A 56 30.08 3.90 -7.38
CA GLN A 56 31.26 3.40 -8.09
C GLN A 56 31.52 4.12 -9.42
N SER A 57 30.46 4.66 -10.03
CA SER A 57 30.55 5.48 -11.25
C SER A 57 30.81 6.98 -10.97
N ASN A 58 31.06 7.38 -9.70
CA ASN A 58 31.28 8.77 -9.26
C ASN A 58 30.11 9.73 -9.61
N ILE A 59 28.89 9.20 -9.71
CA ILE A 59 27.67 10.00 -9.93
C ILE A 59 27.16 10.54 -8.61
N ILE A 60 27.28 9.76 -7.55
CA ILE A 60 26.90 10.16 -6.20
C ILE A 60 28.12 10.15 -5.26
N GLU A 61 28.11 11.02 -4.25
CA GLU A 61 29.20 11.12 -3.27
C GLU A 61 29.13 9.98 -2.25
N ASN A 62 27.95 9.78 -1.68
CA ASN A 62 27.69 8.70 -0.74
C ASN A 62 26.34 8.09 -1.00
N GLY A 63 26.23 6.81 -0.67
CA GLY A 63 24.97 6.10 -0.77
C GLY A 63 25.13 4.63 -0.43
N GLY A 64 23.99 4.02 -0.14
CA GLY A 64 23.89 2.61 0.17
C GLY A 64 22.49 2.29 0.65
N GLY A 65 22.26 1.02 0.93
CA GLY A 65 20.95 0.53 1.37
C GLY A 65 20.80 -0.95 1.15
N HIS A 66 19.55 -1.37 1.10
CA HIS A 66 19.12 -2.73 0.82
C HIS A 66 18.25 -2.77 -0.43
N SER A 67 17.86 -3.94 -0.87
CA SER A 67 17.05 -4.10 -2.08
C SER A 67 15.80 -3.22 -2.11
N MET A 68 15.13 -3.00 -0.98
CA MET A 68 13.87 -2.27 -0.90
C MET A 68 13.99 -0.79 -0.53
N ALA A 69 15.14 -0.34 -0.04
CA ALA A 69 15.34 1.04 0.41
C ALA A 69 16.82 1.44 0.34
N ALA A 70 17.07 2.66 -0.09
CA ALA A 70 18.42 3.23 -0.14
C ALA A 70 18.41 4.72 0.19
N GLY A 71 19.55 5.20 0.68
CA GLY A 71 19.84 6.61 0.88
C GLY A 71 21.04 7.03 0.05
N LEU A 72 21.09 8.30 -0.33
CA LEU A 72 22.20 8.83 -1.13
C LEU A 72 22.43 10.33 -0.89
N SER A 73 23.64 10.78 -1.20
CA SER A 73 23.97 12.20 -1.30
C SER A 73 24.78 12.45 -2.57
N LEU A 74 24.52 13.58 -3.21
CA LEU A 74 25.17 13.99 -4.45
C LEU A 74 25.17 15.52 -4.59
N MET A 75 25.97 16.02 -5.53
CA MET A 75 25.89 17.41 -5.95
C MET A 75 24.60 17.64 -6.77
N PRO A 76 23.92 18.81 -6.60
CA PRO A 76 22.65 19.10 -7.30
C PRO A 76 22.73 18.94 -8.82
N GLU A 77 23.84 19.34 -9.44
CA GLU A 77 24.08 19.21 -10.88
C GLU A 77 24.16 17.76 -11.38
N LYS A 78 24.39 16.82 -10.46
CA LYS A 78 24.45 15.38 -10.77
C LYS A 78 23.09 14.66 -10.75
N VAL A 79 22.01 15.36 -10.40
CA VAL A 79 20.67 14.75 -10.29
C VAL A 79 20.20 14.18 -11.62
N LEU A 80 20.38 14.90 -12.73
CA LEU A 80 20.02 14.42 -14.06
C LEU A 80 20.90 13.24 -14.52
N GLU A 81 22.19 13.29 -14.22
CA GLU A 81 23.12 12.19 -14.54
C GLU A 81 22.73 10.91 -13.78
N LEU A 82 22.28 11.05 -12.53
CA LEU A 82 21.75 9.91 -11.76
C LEU A 82 20.48 9.34 -12.37
N GLU A 83 19.55 10.20 -12.81
CA GLU A 83 18.31 9.78 -13.48
C GLU A 83 18.63 8.97 -14.75
N GLU A 84 19.44 9.51 -15.66
CA GLU A 84 19.83 8.83 -16.87
C GLU A 84 20.55 7.49 -16.61
N PHE A 85 21.41 7.46 -15.59
CA PHE A 85 22.12 6.24 -15.19
C PHE A 85 21.16 5.15 -14.71
N LEU A 86 20.17 5.51 -13.90
CA LEU A 86 19.18 4.57 -13.37
C LEU A 86 18.24 4.10 -14.47
N ASP A 87 17.76 5.00 -15.33
CA ASP A 87 16.89 4.67 -16.44
C ASP A 87 17.56 3.67 -17.39
N LYS A 88 18.82 3.92 -17.76
CA LYS A 88 19.58 3.01 -18.62
C LYS A 88 19.73 1.62 -18.00
N ARG A 89 19.91 1.50 -16.69
CA ARG A 89 20.01 0.21 -16.01
C ARG A 89 18.67 -0.51 -15.87
N LEU A 90 17.58 0.25 -15.79
CA LEU A 90 16.24 -0.30 -15.66
C LEU A 90 15.56 -0.60 -17.00
N GLN A 91 16.10 -0.13 -18.14
CA GLN A 91 15.55 -0.39 -19.48
C GLN A 91 15.38 -1.87 -19.80
N ASN A 92 16.27 -2.71 -19.27
CA ASN A 92 16.24 -4.16 -19.49
C ASN A 92 15.43 -4.93 -18.41
N VAL A 93 14.83 -4.22 -17.47
CA VAL A 93 13.96 -4.83 -16.49
C VAL A 93 12.63 -5.17 -17.17
N SER A 94 12.21 -6.44 -17.04
CA SER A 94 10.97 -6.92 -17.67
C SER A 94 9.79 -6.01 -17.36
N PRO A 95 8.99 -5.60 -18.36
CA PRO A 95 7.78 -4.80 -18.15
C PRO A 95 6.81 -5.38 -17.11
N ILE A 96 6.87 -6.69 -16.87
CA ILE A 96 6.05 -7.38 -15.87
C ILE A 96 6.25 -6.83 -14.45
N PHE A 97 7.45 -6.29 -14.13
CA PHE A 97 7.71 -5.64 -12.84
C PHE A 97 7.03 -4.27 -12.70
N PHE A 98 6.65 -3.69 -13.83
CA PHE A 98 5.98 -2.39 -13.90
C PHE A 98 4.51 -2.52 -14.33
N SER A 99 4.00 -3.74 -14.52
CA SER A 99 2.58 -3.94 -14.75
C SER A 99 1.81 -3.43 -13.53
N ASN A 100 0.83 -2.56 -13.78
CA ASN A 100 -0.01 -1.99 -12.72
C ASN A 100 -1.01 -3.01 -12.12
N GLU A 101 -0.90 -4.28 -12.48
CA GLU A 101 -1.67 -5.34 -11.88
C GLU A 101 -1.20 -5.55 -10.45
N LYS A 102 -1.84 -4.85 -9.53
CA LYS A 102 -1.68 -5.11 -8.11
C LYS A 102 -2.31 -6.46 -7.81
N CYS A 103 -1.50 -7.51 -7.85
CA CYS A 103 -1.92 -8.78 -7.28
C CYS A 103 -1.93 -8.64 -5.76
N LEU A 104 -3.09 -8.65 -5.16
CA LEU A 104 -3.24 -8.76 -3.72
C LEU A 104 -3.28 -10.24 -3.35
N ASN A 105 -2.38 -10.64 -2.46
CA ASN A 105 -2.41 -12.00 -1.94
C ASN A 105 -3.57 -12.12 -0.96
N VAL A 106 -4.38 -13.16 -1.14
CA VAL A 106 -5.48 -13.53 -0.25
C VAL A 106 -5.06 -14.79 0.48
N ASP A 107 -5.13 -14.77 1.79
CA ASP A 107 -4.77 -15.94 2.61
C ASP A 107 -5.93 -16.95 2.64
N SER A 108 -7.18 -16.47 2.66
CA SER A 108 -8.35 -17.35 2.64
C SER A 108 -9.62 -16.63 2.18
N GLU A 109 -10.57 -17.39 1.66
CA GLU A 109 -11.95 -16.96 1.52
C GLU A 109 -12.68 -17.10 2.86
N ILE A 110 -13.52 -16.12 3.19
CA ILE A 110 -14.34 -16.12 4.38
C ILE A 110 -15.78 -15.75 4.03
N SER A 111 -16.74 -16.45 4.60
CA SER A 111 -18.14 -16.01 4.52
C SER A 111 -18.37 -14.81 5.42
N SER A 112 -19.35 -13.98 5.08
CA SER A 112 -19.73 -12.86 5.94
C SER A 112 -20.12 -13.29 7.36
N SER A 113 -20.69 -14.48 7.55
CA SER A 113 -20.99 -15.07 8.86
C SER A 113 -19.74 -15.52 9.63
N GLY A 114 -18.61 -15.75 8.94
CA GLY A 114 -17.32 -16.06 9.55
C GLY A 114 -16.65 -14.86 10.23
N ILE A 115 -17.13 -13.65 9.98
CA ILE A 115 -16.61 -12.44 10.64
C ILE A 115 -17.19 -12.33 12.03
N ASN A 116 -16.53 -12.92 13.01
CA ASN A 116 -16.96 -12.97 14.39
C ASN A 116 -15.75 -12.84 15.34
N LEU A 117 -16.02 -12.68 16.64
CA LEU A 117 -14.97 -12.48 17.65
C LEU A 117 -14.07 -13.71 17.81
N ASP A 118 -14.62 -14.92 17.69
CA ASP A 118 -13.83 -16.16 17.86
C ASP A 118 -12.75 -16.27 16.77
N VAL A 119 -13.11 -15.95 15.51
CA VAL A 119 -12.17 -15.92 14.39
C VAL A 119 -11.14 -14.82 14.61
N TYR A 120 -11.54 -13.61 15.01
CA TYR A 120 -10.63 -12.52 15.32
C TYR A 120 -9.64 -12.91 16.43
N ASP A 121 -10.13 -13.45 17.54
CA ASP A 121 -9.28 -13.83 18.67
C ASP A 121 -8.30 -14.97 18.31
N ASN A 122 -8.64 -15.83 17.34
CA ASN A 122 -7.72 -16.83 16.83
C ASN A 122 -6.68 -16.23 15.89
N ILE A 123 -7.04 -15.22 15.07
CA ILE A 123 -6.09 -14.49 14.23
C ILE A 123 -5.08 -13.76 15.12
N GLU A 124 -5.51 -13.08 16.18
CA GLU A 124 -4.63 -12.37 17.12
C GLU A 124 -3.54 -13.27 17.73
N LYS A 125 -3.82 -14.57 17.92
CA LYS A 125 -2.81 -15.54 18.41
C LYS A 125 -1.66 -15.78 17.45
N LEU A 126 -1.82 -15.43 16.15
CA LEU A 126 -0.75 -15.53 15.14
C LEU A 126 0.22 -14.35 15.21
N GLY A 127 -0.12 -13.31 15.99
CA GLY A 127 0.73 -12.14 16.19
C GLY A 127 2.01 -12.42 16.98
N PRO A 128 2.93 -11.46 17.05
CA PRO A 128 2.81 -10.10 16.54
C PRO A 128 2.95 -10.03 15.02
N PHE A 129 2.12 -9.19 14.38
CA PHE A 129 2.17 -8.96 12.93
C PHE A 129 3.22 -7.91 12.56
N GLY A 130 3.81 -8.07 11.39
CA GLY A 130 4.85 -7.18 10.86
C GLY A 130 5.33 -7.60 9.47
N SER A 131 6.47 -7.09 9.04
CA SER A 131 6.98 -7.28 7.67
C SER A 131 7.16 -8.76 7.26
N ASN A 132 7.55 -9.63 8.19
CA ASN A 132 7.78 -11.07 7.92
C ASN A 132 6.63 -11.96 8.39
N ASN A 133 5.62 -11.38 9.04
CA ASN A 133 4.40 -12.04 9.47
C ASN A 133 3.24 -11.07 9.22
N PRO A 134 2.79 -10.88 7.97
CA PRO A 134 1.70 -9.97 7.66
C PRO A 134 0.39 -10.47 8.27
N GLU A 135 -0.45 -9.52 8.65
CA GLU A 135 -1.79 -9.85 9.11
C GLU A 135 -2.59 -10.50 7.98
N PRO A 136 -3.33 -11.60 8.25
CA PRO A 136 -4.07 -12.32 7.22
C PRO A 136 -5.09 -11.43 6.49
N THR A 137 -5.14 -11.58 5.18
CA THR A 137 -6.05 -10.89 4.27
C THR A 137 -7.08 -11.88 3.75
N PHE A 138 -8.34 -11.49 3.84
CA PHE A 138 -9.47 -12.33 3.47
C PHE A 138 -10.23 -11.77 2.28
N VAL A 139 -10.88 -12.65 1.52
CA VAL A 139 -11.87 -12.26 0.51
C VAL A 139 -13.26 -12.75 0.92
N ILE A 140 -14.26 -11.87 0.79
CA ILE A 140 -15.68 -12.22 0.85
C ILE A 140 -16.20 -12.19 -0.57
N LYS A 141 -16.48 -13.35 -1.16
CA LYS A 141 -17.08 -13.44 -2.50
C LYS A 141 -18.59 -13.23 -2.42
N ASN A 142 -19.16 -12.69 -3.49
CA ASN A 142 -20.60 -12.46 -3.65
C ASN A 142 -21.22 -11.72 -2.44
N ALA A 143 -20.51 -10.74 -1.91
CA ALA A 143 -20.97 -9.91 -0.81
C ALA A 143 -22.00 -8.90 -1.32
N LEU A 144 -23.26 -9.03 -0.93
CA LEU A 144 -24.28 -8.00 -1.23
C LEU A 144 -23.98 -6.74 -0.42
N LEU A 145 -23.55 -5.69 -1.11
CA LEU A 145 -23.26 -4.37 -0.53
C LEU A 145 -24.56 -3.61 -0.31
N ALA A 146 -25.27 -3.91 0.77
CA ALA A 146 -26.63 -3.42 1.00
C ALA A 146 -26.69 -1.90 1.20
N ASP A 147 -25.69 -1.30 1.83
CA ASP A 147 -25.64 0.14 2.05
C ASP A 147 -24.18 0.65 2.11
N VAL A 148 -23.98 1.89 1.68
CA VAL A 148 -22.70 2.61 1.77
C VAL A 148 -22.96 4.02 2.25
N LYS A 149 -22.36 4.39 3.38
CA LYS A 149 -22.52 5.71 4.01
C LYS A 149 -21.16 6.36 4.28
N ILE A 150 -21.12 7.67 4.09
CA ILE A 150 -19.96 8.48 4.45
C ILE A 150 -19.99 8.67 5.98
N ILE A 151 -18.84 8.43 6.63
CA ILE A 151 -18.65 8.69 8.05
C ILE A 151 -17.43 9.59 8.24
N GLY A 152 -17.61 10.65 9.06
CA GLY A 152 -16.60 11.68 9.22
C GLY A 152 -16.23 12.33 7.89
N ASP A 153 -14.99 12.78 7.77
CA ASP A 153 -14.56 13.58 6.61
C ASP A 153 -14.07 12.74 5.42
N ASN A 154 -13.75 11.47 5.63
CA ASN A 154 -13.05 10.70 4.60
C ASN A 154 -13.18 9.16 4.70
N HIS A 155 -14.19 8.64 5.40
CA HIS A 155 -14.37 7.20 5.58
C HIS A 155 -15.70 6.74 5.01
N LEU A 156 -15.77 5.48 4.59
CA LEU A 156 -17.01 4.84 4.19
C LEU A 156 -17.34 3.70 5.16
N LYS A 157 -18.60 3.68 5.62
CA LYS A 157 -19.18 2.56 6.32
C LYS A 157 -20.08 1.81 5.35
N CYS A 158 -19.84 0.53 5.22
CA CYS A 158 -20.60 -0.37 4.38
C CYS A 158 -21.40 -1.35 5.24
N LEU A 159 -22.57 -1.75 4.75
CA LEU A 159 -23.34 -2.85 5.30
C LEU A 159 -23.33 -4.00 4.30
N ILE A 160 -22.76 -5.13 4.69
CA ILE A 160 -22.74 -6.36 3.91
C ILE A 160 -23.85 -7.25 4.41
N LYS A 161 -24.77 -7.63 3.53
CA LYS A 161 -25.85 -8.56 3.85
C LYS A 161 -25.32 -9.99 3.89
N ASN A 162 -25.75 -10.75 4.88
CA ASN A 162 -25.55 -12.19 4.97
C ASN A 162 -26.87 -12.92 5.29
N ASN A 163 -26.83 -14.24 5.42
CA ASN A 163 -28.02 -15.05 5.69
C ASN A 163 -28.65 -14.80 7.08
N THR A 164 -27.90 -14.20 8.01
CA THR A 164 -28.32 -13.96 9.41
C THR A 164 -28.53 -12.50 9.73
N GLY A 165 -28.26 -11.57 8.78
CA GLY A 165 -28.41 -10.14 9.01
C GLY A 165 -27.41 -9.31 8.21
N PHE A 166 -26.76 -8.37 8.89
CA PHE A 166 -25.79 -7.46 8.29
C PHE A 166 -24.50 -7.45 9.09
N ILE A 167 -23.39 -7.31 8.37
CA ILE A 167 -22.08 -7.06 8.95
C ILE A 167 -21.64 -5.65 8.60
N GLU A 168 -21.07 -4.97 9.58
CA GLU A 168 -20.43 -3.69 9.36
C GLU A 168 -19.04 -3.87 8.74
N ALA A 169 -18.78 -3.12 7.67
CA ALA A 169 -17.47 -3.04 7.07
C ALA A 169 -17.06 -1.57 6.92
N MET A 170 -15.76 -1.32 7.04
CA MET A 170 -15.19 0.02 7.01
C MET A 170 -14.12 0.14 5.94
N ALA A 171 -14.23 1.17 5.11
CA ALA A 171 -13.16 1.59 4.22
C ALA A 171 -12.60 2.94 4.71
N PHE A 172 -11.41 2.90 5.31
CA PHE A 172 -10.81 4.07 5.91
C PHE A 172 -10.09 4.94 4.87
N ARG A 173 -10.29 6.27 4.96
CA ARG A 173 -9.68 7.28 4.07
C ARG A 173 -9.95 7.01 2.59
N SER A 174 -11.11 6.45 2.26
CA SER A 174 -11.45 5.98 0.92
C SER A 174 -12.37 6.92 0.14
N LEU A 175 -13.02 7.91 0.78
CA LEU A 175 -14.04 8.75 0.14
C LEU A 175 -13.58 9.42 -1.17
N LYS A 176 -12.30 9.78 -1.28
CA LYS A 176 -11.70 10.41 -2.47
C LYS A 176 -10.69 9.48 -3.14
N SER A 177 -10.99 8.19 -3.21
CA SER A 177 -10.14 7.18 -3.81
C SER A 177 -10.93 6.31 -4.78
N ILE A 178 -10.23 5.61 -5.66
CA ILE A 178 -10.84 4.63 -6.58
C ILE A 178 -11.71 3.61 -5.81
N LEU A 179 -11.20 3.10 -4.68
CA LEU A 179 -11.97 2.19 -3.82
C LEU A 179 -13.28 2.82 -3.35
N GLY A 180 -13.26 4.08 -2.94
CA GLY A 180 -14.46 4.77 -2.47
C GLY A 180 -15.49 4.98 -3.57
N ASP A 181 -15.05 5.33 -4.76
CA ASP A 181 -15.91 5.51 -5.93
C ASP A 181 -16.55 4.17 -6.33
N GLU A 182 -15.78 3.09 -6.37
CA GLU A 182 -16.29 1.75 -6.70
C GLU A 182 -17.25 1.22 -5.63
N LEU A 183 -16.99 1.43 -4.33
CA LEU A 183 -17.91 1.05 -3.26
C LEU A 183 -19.25 1.78 -3.38
N GLN A 184 -19.24 3.09 -3.67
CA GLN A 184 -20.46 3.87 -3.80
C GLN A 184 -21.25 3.47 -5.06
N LYS A 185 -20.58 3.23 -6.18
CA LYS A 185 -21.17 2.78 -7.46
C LYS A 185 -21.82 1.41 -7.34
N ASN A 186 -21.23 0.51 -6.55
CA ASN A 186 -21.70 -0.87 -6.38
C ASN A 186 -22.67 -1.06 -5.21
N LYS A 187 -23.19 0.01 -4.64
CA LYS A 187 -24.26 -0.08 -3.64
C LYS A 187 -25.48 -0.81 -4.23
N GLY A 188 -25.94 -1.84 -3.55
CA GLY A 188 -27.04 -2.72 -3.96
C GLY A 188 -26.62 -3.90 -4.83
N ASN A 189 -25.37 -4.01 -5.21
CA ASN A 189 -24.83 -5.08 -6.03
C ASN A 189 -24.05 -6.12 -5.20
N GLU A 190 -23.87 -7.31 -5.78
CA GLU A 190 -22.94 -8.30 -5.28
C GLU A 190 -21.54 -8.04 -5.81
N VAL A 191 -20.58 -8.01 -4.90
CA VAL A 191 -19.17 -7.74 -5.19
C VAL A 191 -18.27 -8.69 -4.40
N SER A 192 -17.02 -8.79 -4.79
CA SER A 192 -15.98 -9.42 -3.97
C SER A 192 -15.25 -8.34 -3.19
N LEU A 193 -15.20 -8.47 -1.87
CA LEU A 193 -14.52 -7.53 -0.97
C LEU A 193 -13.26 -8.17 -0.39
N LEU A 194 -12.14 -7.49 -0.52
CA LEU A 194 -10.87 -7.88 0.05
C LEU A 194 -10.58 -7.03 1.28
N GLY A 195 -10.05 -7.67 2.34
CA GLY A 195 -9.72 -6.91 3.54
C GLY A 195 -9.36 -7.77 4.74
N LYS A 196 -9.44 -7.17 5.91
CA LYS A 196 -9.03 -7.76 7.19
C LYS A 196 -10.16 -7.74 8.20
N ILE A 197 -10.15 -8.73 9.10
CA ILE A 197 -11.06 -8.76 10.24
C ILE A 197 -10.45 -7.92 11.36
N LYS A 198 -11.19 -6.94 11.85
CA LYS A 198 -10.80 -6.08 12.96
C LYS A 198 -11.89 -6.04 14.02
N VAL A 199 -11.57 -5.51 15.17
CA VAL A 199 -12.56 -5.30 16.24
C VAL A 199 -12.65 -3.81 16.55
N ASN A 200 -13.87 -3.33 16.58
CA ASN A 200 -14.18 -2.02 17.14
C ASN A 200 -14.52 -2.17 18.63
N GLU A 201 -13.74 -1.49 19.47
CA GLU A 201 -13.95 -1.48 20.91
C GLU A 201 -14.49 -0.11 21.32
N TRP A 202 -15.78 -0.07 21.64
CA TRP A 202 -16.45 1.15 22.07
C TRP A 202 -17.38 0.88 23.23
N GLY A 203 -17.28 1.69 24.30
CA GLY A 203 -18.15 1.57 25.46
C GLY A 203 -18.14 0.19 26.13
N GLY A 204 -16.98 -0.49 26.13
CA GLY A 204 -16.81 -1.84 26.68
C GLY A 204 -17.40 -2.97 25.82
N ARG A 205 -17.88 -2.66 24.62
CA ARG A 205 -18.36 -3.66 23.64
C ARG A 205 -17.32 -3.89 22.58
N ARG A 206 -17.07 -5.17 22.27
CA ARG A 206 -16.23 -5.61 21.15
C ARG A 206 -17.13 -6.04 19.99
N THR A 207 -17.00 -5.36 18.86
CA THR A 207 -17.81 -5.66 17.66
C THR A 207 -16.87 -5.98 16.49
N PRO A 208 -16.95 -7.18 15.90
CA PRO A 208 -16.14 -7.53 14.74
C PRO A 208 -16.59 -6.70 13.54
N GLN A 209 -15.62 -6.23 12.75
CA GLN A 209 -15.82 -5.44 11.55
C GLN A 209 -14.89 -5.94 10.45
N PHE A 210 -15.30 -5.80 9.19
CA PHE A 210 -14.44 -6.06 8.05
C PHE A 210 -13.83 -4.75 7.53
N PHE A 211 -12.49 -4.65 7.55
CA PHE A 211 -11.79 -3.48 7.02
C PHE A 211 -11.50 -3.73 5.55
N ILE A 212 -12.22 -3.02 4.67
CA ILE A 212 -12.13 -3.16 3.23
C ILE A 212 -10.84 -2.49 2.75
N GLU A 213 -10.00 -3.24 2.05
CA GLU A 213 -8.76 -2.78 1.42
C GLU A 213 -8.90 -2.68 -0.10
N ASP A 214 -9.78 -3.52 -0.70
CA ASP A 214 -10.06 -3.49 -2.14
C ASP A 214 -11.43 -4.11 -2.48
N ILE A 215 -11.87 -3.90 -3.73
CA ILE A 215 -13.13 -4.37 -4.28
C ILE A 215 -12.93 -4.90 -5.69
N ALA A 216 -13.59 -5.99 -6.05
CA ALA A 216 -13.66 -6.51 -7.40
C ALA A 216 -15.11 -6.91 -7.74
N ASP A 217 -15.52 -6.76 -9.00
CA ASP A 217 -16.87 -7.11 -9.44
C ASP A 217 -17.17 -8.60 -9.26
N GLN A 218 -16.27 -9.47 -9.70
CA GLN A 218 -16.30 -10.90 -9.42
C GLN A 218 -14.88 -11.49 -9.51
N ILE A 219 -14.53 -12.34 -8.55
CA ILE A 219 -13.30 -13.14 -8.61
C ILE A 219 -13.73 -14.55 -9.03
N GLN A 220 -13.23 -14.99 -10.18
CA GLN A 220 -13.43 -16.36 -10.66
C GLN A 220 -12.66 -17.38 -9.83
#